data_33451461f749f8b9274f29bb22a10d16
#
_entry.id   33451461f749f8b9274f29bb22a10d16
#
_cell.length_a   1.000
_cell.length_b   1.000
_cell.length_c   1.000
_cell.angle_alpha   90.00
_cell.angle_beta   90.00
_cell.angle_gamma   90.00
#
_symmetry.space_group_name_H-M   'P 1'
#
loop_
_entity.id
_entity.type
_entity.pdbx_description
1 polymer ?
#
loop_
_entity_poly.entity_id
_entity_poly.type
_entity_poly.pdbx_seq_one_letter_code
_entity_poly.pdbx_strand_id
1 'polypeptide(L)'
;FANVVLLNRTDSAFIKGAVSGEDGSFVIDSSCNGGIIKVTSVGYKTICKDCTGENVGIIKMEEDSKMLGEVVVKSSLPKTILKNGGMTTTVVGSVLEKAGTMENLLDRIPNVSAQNGSIKVFGRGEPVIYINGRQMRDKSELDRLHSDNIKSVEVITNPGARYAASTKAVIRITTKKIQG
;
A
#
# COMPACT_ATOMS: atom_id res chain seq x y z
N PHE A 1 0.72 27.89 -11.44
CA PHE A 1 0.21 27.59 -12.80
C PHE A 1 -1.00 26.68 -12.71
N ALA A 2 -2.17 27.15 -13.17
CA ALA A 2 -3.39 26.36 -13.24
C ALA A 2 -3.80 26.17 -14.71
N ASN A 3 -4.36 25.01 -15.02
CA ASN A 3 -4.94 24.77 -16.34
C ASN A 3 -6.38 25.31 -16.35
N VAL A 4 -6.68 26.16 -17.29
CA VAL A 4 -8.00 26.77 -17.49
C VAL A 4 -8.55 26.30 -18.82
N VAL A 5 -9.72 25.69 -18.81
CA VAL A 5 -10.34 25.08 -19.99
C VAL A 5 -11.74 25.66 -20.17
N LEU A 6 -12.04 26.15 -21.35
CA LEU A 6 -13.39 26.56 -21.75
C LEU A 6 -14.09 25.36 -22.39
N LEU A 7 -15.23 25.00 -21.81
CA LEU A 7 -16.07 23.90 -22.26
C LEU A 7 -17.42 24.45 -22.74
N ASN A 8 -18.00 23.78 -23.71
CA ASN A 8 -19.37 24.04 -24.14
C ASN A 8 -20.36 23.57 -23.06
N ARG A 9 -21.37 24.36 -22.76
CA ARG A 9 -22.37 24.08 -21.73
C ARG A 9 -23.25 22.88 -22.06
N THR A 10 -23.49 22.60 -23.33
CA THR A 10 -24.47 21.61 -23.76
C THR A 10 -23.91 20.17 -23.71
N ASP A 11 -22.66 20.00 -24.14
CA ASP A 11 -22.05 18.70 -24.33
C ASP A 11 -20.70 18.56 -23.60
N SER A 12 -20.30 19.61 -22.85
CA SER A 12 -18.98 19.69 -22.18
C SER A 12 -17.78 19.48 -23.12
N ALA A 13 -18.00 19.72 -24.43
CA ALA A 13 -16.94 19.63 -25.43
C ALA A 13 -15.89 20.71 -25.18
N PHE A 14 -14.62 20.33 -25.38
CA PHE A 14 -13.49 21.25 -25.28
C PHE A 14 -13.56 22.30 -26.37
N ILE A 15 -13.54 23.58 -25.99
CA ILE A 15 -13.51 24.72 -26.93
C ILE A 15 -12.09 25.27 -27.02
N LYS A 16 -11.50 25.67 -25.90
CA LYS A 16 -10.16 26.22 -25.82
C LYS A 16 -9.58 26.11 -24.42
N GLY A 17 -8.25 26.13 -24.31
CA GLY A 17 -7.56 26.08 -23.03
C GLY A 17 -6.46 27.13 -22.93
N ALA A 18 -6.16 27.56 -21.73
CA ALA A 18 -5.04 28.41 -21.36
C ALA A 18 -4.40 27.92 -20.05
N VAL A 19 -3.19 28.36 -19.79
CA VAL A 19 -2.47 28.12 -18.54
C VAL A 19 -2.26 29.46 -17.85
N SER A 20 -2.52 29.53 -16.55
CA SER A 20 -2.28 30.77 -15.79
C SER A 20 -0.79 31.06 -15.62
N GLY A 21 -0.44 32.33 -15.60
CA GLY A 21 0.89 32.81 -15.26
C GLY A 21 1.25 32.60 -13.79
N GLU A 22 2.44 33.04 -13.40
CA GLU A 22 2.91 33.00 -12.01
C GLU A 22 2.07 33.89 -11.07
N ASP A 23 1.56 34.98 -11.61
CA ASP A 23 0.65 35.92 -10.93
C ASP A 23 -0.82 35.43 -10.87
N GLY A 24 -1.11 34.27 -11.47
CA GLY A 24 -2.45 33.71 -11.54
C GLY A 24 -3.32 34.26 -12.67
N SER A 25 -2.82 35.20 -13.47
CA SER A 25 -3.57 35.78 -14.59
C SER A 25 -3.68 34.77 -15.75
N PHE A 26 -4.79 34.73 -16.44
CA PHE A 26 -4.99 33.93 -17.66
C PHE A 26 -5.87 34.70 -18.67
N VAL A 27 -5.66 34.41 -19.93
CA VAL A 27 -6.46 34.92 -21.03
C VAL A 27 -6.87 33.74 -21.91
N ILE A 28 -8.15 33.64 -22.21
CA ILE A 28 -8.69 32.70 -23.19
C ILE A 28 -9.18 33.53 -24.37
N ASP A 29 -8.48 33.42 -25.49
CA ASP A 29 -8.82 34.10 -26.73
C ASP A 29 -9.98 33.37 -27.43
N SER A 30 -11.18 33.50 -26.86
CA SER A 30 -12.43 32.92 -27.37
C SER A 30 -13.64 33.62 -26.77
N SER A 31 -14.69 33.76 -27.55
CA SER A 31 -15.95 34.31 -27.07
C SER A 31 -16.66 33.40 -26.11
N CYS A 32 -16.81 33.81 -24.86
CA CYS A 32 -17.48 33.07 -23.80
C CYS A 32 -19.01 33.26 -23.86
N ASN A 33 -19.66 32.82 -24.89
CA ASN A 33 -21.14 32.88 -24.95
C ASN A 33 -21.75 31.60 -24.35
N GLY A 34 -21.93 31.60 -23.01
CA GLY A 34 -22.64 30.52 -22.32
C GLY A 34 -21.83 29.26 -22.11
N GLY A 35 -20.49 29.31 -22.12
CA GLY A 35 -19.62 28.21 -21.80
C GLY A 35 -19.37 28.01 -20.30
N ILE A 36 -18.68 26.96 -19.95
CA ILE A 36 -18.20 26.65 -18.57
C ILE A 36 -16.68 26.73 -18.56
N ILE A 37 -16.14 27.53 -17.67
CA ILE A 37 -14.70 27.54 -17.38
C ILE A 37 -14.39 26.50 -16.29
N LYS A 38 -13.59 25.54 -16.64
CA LYS A 38 -13.06 24.53 -15.70
C LYS A 38 -11.61 24.86 -15.39
N VAL A 39 -11.30 25.05 -14.11
CA VAL A 39 -9.96 25.35 -13.61
C VAL A 39 -9.44 24.17 -12.81
N THR A 40 -8.27 23.70 -13.16
CA THR A 40 -7.60 22.58 -12.48
C THR A 40 -6.16 22.96 -12.16
N SER A 41 -5.71 22.63 -10.95
CA SER A 41 -4.32 22.78 -10.53
C SER A 41 -3.96 21.64 -9.59
N VAL A 42 -2.70 21.22 -9.60
CA VAL A 42 -2.22 20.16 -8.71
C VAL A 42 -2.33 20.63 -7.25
N GLY A 43 -2.96 19.83 -6.40
CA GLY A 43 -3.16 20.16 -4.98
C GLY A 43 -4.39 21.05 -4.69
N TYR A 44 -5.21 21.35 -5.69
CA TYR A 44 -6.41 22.18 -5.54
C TYR A 44 -7.65 21.48 -6.08
N LYS A 45 -8.81 21.78 -5.49
CA LYS A 45 -10.09 21.28 -5.97
C LYS A 45 -10.40 21.87 -7.33
N THR A 46 -10.89 21.02 -8.22
CA THR A 46 -11.39 21.47 -9.53
C THR A 46 -12.56 22.42 -9.36
N ILE A 47 -12.51 23.58 -10.00
CA ILE A 47 -13.59 24.55 -10.01
C ILE A 47 -14.19 24.66 -11.40
N CYS A 48 -15.51 24.69 -11.46
CA CYS A 48 -16.26 25.01 -12.67
C CYS A 48 -17.06 26.29 -12.43
N LYS A 49 -16.94 27.26 -13.32
CA LYS A 49 -17.65 28.54 -13.27
C LYS A 49 -18.28 28.82 -14.61
N ASP A 50 -19.53 29.30 -14.58
CA ASP A 50 -20.22 29.74 -15.81
C ASP A 50 -19.53 30.99 -16.37
N CYS A 51 -19.32 30.99 -17.68
CA CYS A 51 -18.77 32.12 -18.39
C CYS A 51 -19.90 32.92 -19.06
N THR A 52 -20.23 34.06 -18.49
CA THR A 52 -21.33 34.91 -18.94
C THR A 52 -20.88 36.24 -19.55
N GLY A 53 -19.60 36.43 -19.85
CA GLY A 53 -19.07 37.68 -20.39
C GLY A 53 -17.57 37.62 -20.67
N GLU A 54 -17.03 38.75 -21.14
CA GLU A 54 -15.60 38.86 -21.48
C GLU A 54 -14.67 38.79 -20.26
N ASN A 55 -15.18 39.03 -19.04
CA ASN A 55 -14.41 39.05 -17.84
C ASN A 55 -14.98 38.05 -16.81
N VAL A 56 -14.19 37.02 -16.49
CA VAL A 56 -14.60 35.96 -15.57
C VAL A 56 -14.40 36.36 -14.10
N GLY A 57 -13.64 37.43 -13.85
CA GLY A 57 -13.25 37.86 -12.51
C GLY A 57 -12.26 36.91 -11.82
N ILE A 58 -12.15 37.06 -10.51
CA ILE A 58 -11.22 36.25 -9.71
C ILE A 58 -11.86 34.90 -9.40
N ILE A 59 -11.11 33.82 -9.67
CA ILE A 59 -11.45 32.44 -9.29
C ILE A 59 -10.52 32.01 -8.15
N LYS A 60 -11.08 31.86 -6.94
CA LYS A 60 -10.30 31.36 -5.79
C LYS A 60 -10.36 29.85 -5.77
N MET A 61 -9.21 29.22 -5.83
CA MET A 61 -9.09 27.77 -5.69
C MET A 61 -8.89 27.38 -4.21
N GLU A 62 -9.56 26.34 -3.78
CA GLU A 62 -9.39 25.75 -2.44
C GLU A 62 -8.40 24.59 -2.54
N GLU A 63 -7.52 24.47 -1.55
CA GLU A 63 -6.63 23.34 -1.45
C GLU A 63 -7.43 22.04 -1.28
N ASP A 64 -7.10 21.04 -2.09
CA ASP A 64 -7.68 19.72 -1.94
C ASP A 64 -6.81 18.89 -1.00
N SER A 65 -7.09 18.99 0.30
CA SER A 65 -6.43 18.21 1.34
C SER A 65 -6.58 16.69 1.16
N LYS A 66 -7.51 16.24 0.29
CA LYS A 66 -7.64 14.83 -0.07
C LYS A 66 -6.65 14.40 -1.18
N MET A 67 -6.18 15.32 -2.02
CA MET A 67 -5.12 15.05 -2.99
C MET A 67 -3.72 15.10 -2.38
N LEU A 68 -3.56 15.78 -1.25
CA LEU A 68 -2.40 15.70 -0.36
C LEU A 68 -2.57 14.58 0.67
N GLY A 69 -3.62 13.80 0.59
CA GLY A 69 -3.59 12.44 1.05
C GLY A 69 -2.51 11.74 0.24
N GLU A 70 -1.24 12.04 0.59
CA GLU A 70 -0.19 11.08 0.53
C GLU A 70 -0.87 9.76 0.85
N VAL A 71 -0.96 8.87 -0.14
CA VAL A 71 -0.98 7.46 0.17
C VAL A 71 0.40 7.24 0.78
N VAL A 72 0.58 7.71 2.00
CA VAL A 72 1.52 7.15 2.91
C VAL A 72 0.97 5.75 3.08
N VAL A 73 1.37 4.87 2.19
CA VAL A 73 1.56 3.49 2.53
C VAL A 73 2.59 3.59 3.65
N LYS A 74 2.12 3.84 4.86
CA LYS A 74 2.86 3.53 6.08
C LYS A 74 2.92 2.02 6.14
N SER A 75 3.65 1.44 5.19
CA SER A 75 4.23 0.15 5.43
C SER A 75 5.28 0.41 6.50
N SER A 76 4.82 0.33 7.75
CA SER A 76 5.70 0.39 8.89
C SER A 76 6.71 -0.74 8.74
N LEU A 77 7.94 -0.46 9.15
CA LEU A 77 8.94 -1.52 9.27
C LEU A 77 8.36 -2.66 10.12
N PRO A 78 8.60 -3.92 9.77
CA PRO A 78 8.08 -5.04 10.53
C PRO A 78 8.61 -4.97 11.96
N LYS A 79 7.69 -5.00 12.93
CA LYS A 79 8.07 -5.05 14.35
C LYS A 79 8.44 -6.48 14.70
N THR A 80 9.67 -6.68 15.10
CA THR A 80 10.16 -7.96 15.63
C THR A 80 10.34 -7.85 17.15
N ILE A 81 9.68 -8.70 17.88
CA ILE A 81 9.70 -8.75 19.34
C ILE A 81 10.31 -10.09 19.78
N LEU A 82 11.28 -10.04 20.68
CA LEU A 82 11.83 -11.22 21.35
C LEU A 82 10.90 -11.62 22.49
N LYS A 83 10.38 -12.85 22.44
CA LYS A 83 9.51 -13.38 23.48
C LYS A 83 9.77 -14.86 23.70
N ASN A 84 10.03 -15.25 24.95
CA ASN A 84 10.14 -16.66 25.39
C ASN A 84 11.08 -17.55 24.52
N GLY A 85 12.24 -17.01 24.11
CA GLY A 85 13.21 -17.77 23.29
C GLY A 85 12.88 -17.82 21.79
N GLY A 86 11.88 -17.09 21.35
CA GLY A 86 11.52 -16.91 19.95
C GLY A 86 11.46 -15.44 19.56
N MET A 87 11.48 -15.19 18.26
CA MET A 87 11.28 -13.87 17.66
C MET A 87 9.95 -13.86 16.93
N THR A 88 9.06 -12.98 17.33
CA THR A 88 7.77 -12.74 16.62
C THR A 88 7.87 -11.52 15.75
N THR A 89 7.72 -11.69 14.45
CA THR A 89 7.68 -10.60 13.47
C THR A 89 6.24 -10.37 13.03
N THR A 90 5.76 -9.13 13.18
CA THR A 90 4.43 -8.72 12.75
C THR A 90 4.45 -8.45 11.25
N VAL A 91 3.58 -9.12 10.49
CA VAL A 91 3.46 -8.99 9.04
C VAL A 91 2.38 -7.98 8.67
N VAL A 92 1.22 -8.05 9.34
CA VAL A 92 0.09 -7.16 9.08
C VAL A 92 0.48 -5.69 9.28
N GLY A 93 0.15 -4.85 8.29
CA GLY A 93 0.47 -3.43 8.30
C GLY A 93 1.94 -3.10 8.06
N SER A 94 2.78 -4.08 7.70
CA SER A 94 4.20 -3.89 7.40
C SER A 94 4.51 -4.09 5.91
N VAL A 95 5.73 -3.75 5.50
CA VAL A 95 6.23 -4.01 4.13
C VAL A 95 6.18 -5.49 3.76
N LEU A 96 6.20 -6.40 4.75
CA LEU A 96 6.15 -7.84 4.55
C LEU A 96 4.79 -8.32 4.02
N GLU A 97 3.72 -7.59 4.28
CA GLU A 97 2.40 -7.90 3.76
C GLU A 97 2.35 -7.91 2.22
N LYS A 98 3.24 -7.16 1.60
CA LYS A 98 3.37 -7.05 0.13
C LYS A 98 4.44 -7.97 -0.46
N ALA A 99 4.97 -8.90 0.31
CA ALA A 99 6.00 -9.82 -0.19
C ALA A 99 5.50 -10.79 -1.28
N GLY A 100 4.18 -10.99 -1.39
CA GLY A 100 3.52 -11.86 -2.36
C GLY A 100 3.49 -13.31 -1.89
N THR A 101 4.56 -14.07 -2.13
CA THR A 101 4.64 -15.48 -1.74
C THR A 101 5.13 -15.66 -0.31
N MET A 102 4.82 -16.83 0.29
CA MET A 102 5.34 -17.18 1.61
C MET A 102 6.86 -17.34 1.63
N GLU A 103 7.45 -17.81 0.55
CA GLU A 103 8.90 -17.93 0.41
C GLU A 103 9.57 -16.56 0.51
N ASN A 104 9.10 -15.58 -0.27
CA ASN A 104 9.59 -14.20 -0.23
C ASN A 104 9.38 -13.53 1.14
N LEU A 105 8.28 -13.86 1.81
CA LEU A 105 8.01 -13.34 3.14
C LEU A 105 8.99 -13.94 4.15
N LEU A 106 9.16 -15.26 4.15
CA LEU A 106 10.05 -15.95 5.09
C LEU A 106 11.52 -15.58 4.90
N ASP A 107 11.96 -15.35 3.65
CA ASP A 107 13.34 -14.91 3.37
C ASP A 107 13.66 -13.51 3.93
N ARG A 108 12.62 -12.71 4.19
CA ARG A 108 12.74 -11.38 4.81
C ARG A 108 12.57 -11.39 6.34
N ILE A 109 12.29 -12.55 6.92
CA ILE A 109 12.21 -12.71 8.39
C ILE A 109 13.63 -12.89 8.95
N PRO A 110 13.99 -12.20 10.05
CA PRO A 110 15.29 -12.38 10.68
C PRO A 110 15.56 -13.83 11.04
N ASN A 111 16.79 -14.29 10.79
CA ASN A 111 17.28 -15.64 11.03
C ASN A 111 16.63 -16.76 10.20
N VAL A 112 15.88 -16.44 9.18
CA VAL A 112 15.29 -17.40 8.24
C VAL A 112 15.87 -17.17 6.85
N SER A 113 16.15 -18.23 6.13
CA SER A 113 16.43 -18.22 4.70
C SER A 113 15.44 -19.14 4.01
N ALA A 114 14.77 -18.63 3.00
CA ALA A 114 13.79 -19.39 2.22
C ALA A 114 14.11 -19.19 0.74
N GLN A 115 14.70 -20.21 0.13
CA GLN A 115 15.11 -20.17 -1.27
C GLN A 115 14.89 -21.53 -1.92
N ASN A 116 14.37 -21.51 -3.17
CA ASN A 116 14.14 -22.74 -3.97
C ASN A 116 13.32 -23.81 -3.23
N GLY A 117 12.29 -23.38 -2.49
CA GLY A 117 11.45 -24.29 -1.70
C GLY A 117 12.14 -24.88 -0.45
N SER A 118 13.36 -24.46 -0.14
CA SER A 118 14.08 -24.87 1.07
C SER A 118 14.03 -23.77 2.12
N ILE A 119 13.50 -24.08 3.29
CA ILE A 119 13.40 -23.15 4.42
C ILE A 119 14.38 -23.59 5.49
N LYS A 120 15.27 -22.69 5.89
CA LYS A 120 16.29 -22.94 6.91
C LYS A 120 16.31 -21.83 7.94
N VAL A 121 16.56 -22.19 9.19
CA VAL A 121 16.84 -21.26 10.27
C VAL A 121 18.35 -21.25 10.53
N PHE A 122 18.97 -20.07 10.55
CA PHE A 122 20.40 -19.92 10.71
C PHE A 122 20.91 -20.63 11.96
N GLY A 123 21.92 -21.48 11.79
CA GLY A 123 22.55 -22.29 12.87
C GLY A 123 21.69 -23.43 13.39
N ARG A 124 20.49 -23.67 12.86
CA ARG A 124 19.57 -24.71 13.33
C ARG A 124 19.13 -25.69 12.23
N GLY A 125 19.27 -25.33 10.96
CA GLY A 125 18.83 -26.15 9.81
C GLY A 125 17.36 -26.03 9.48
N GLU A 126 16.73 -27.11 9.02
CA GLU A 126 15.31 -27.11 8.63
C GLU A 126 14.40 -27.03 9.86
N PRO A 127 13.49 -26.05 9.90
CA PRO A 127 12.51 -25.90 10.98
C PRO A 127 11.31 -26.79 10.79
N VAL A 128 10.63 -27.11 11.88
CA VAL A 128 9.25 -27.60 11.84
C VAL A 128 8.30 -26.42 11.74
N ILE A 129 7.39 -26.45 10.77
CA ILE A 129 6.49 -25.34 10.49
C ILE A 129 5.09 -25.65 11.02
N TYR A 130 4.52 -24.68 11.72
CA TYR A 130 3.15 -24.71 12.22
C TYR A 130 2.32 -23.58 11.60
N ILE A 131 1.14 -23.91 11.11
CA ILE A 131 0.18 -22.95 10.56
C ILE A 131 -1.05 -22.96 11.48
N ASN A 132 -1.33 -21.82 12.12
CA ASN A 132 -2.42 -21.66 13.08
C ASN A 132 -2.44 -22.73 14.19
N GLY A 133 -1.25 -23.13 14.66
CA GLY A 133 -1.08 -24.13 15.71
C GLY A 133 -1.08 -25.60 15.24
N ARG A 134 -1.34 -25.86 13.96
CA ARG A 134 -1.27 -27.19 13.36
C ARG A 134 0.06 -27.37 12.64
N GLN A 135 0.73 -28.49 12.87
CA GLN A 135 1.95 -28.82 12.14
C GLN A 135 1.65 -28.99 10.65
N MET A 136 2.46 -28.35 9.82
CA MET A 136 2.42 -28.48 8.37
C MET A 136 2.81 -29.92 7.95
N ARG A 137 2.05 -30.50 7.05
CA ARG A 137 2.29 -31.87 6.54
C ARG A 137 3.02 -31.86 5.20
N ASP A 138 2.73 -30.85 4.38
CA ASP A 138 3.25 -30.74 3.02
C ASP A 138 3.62 -29.29 2.70
N LYS A 139 4.70 -29.12 1.93
CA LYS A 139 5.17 -27.80 1.48
C LYS A 139 4.14 -27.07 0.62
N SER A 140 3.27 -27.78 -0.10
CA SER A 140 2.17 -27.18 -0.87
C SER A 140 1.20 -26.36 -0.02
N GLU A 141 1.16 -26.60 1.31
CA GLU A 141 0.37 -25.78 2.22
C GLU A 141 0.92 -24.33 2.31
N LEU A 142 2.24 -24.16 2.20
CA LEU A 142 2.86 -22.82 2.15
C LEU A 142 2.61 -22.11 0.84
N ASP A 143 2.61 -22.83 -0.28
CA ASP A 143 2.39 -22.25 -1.62
C ASP A 143 0.99 -21.67 -1.78
N ARG A 144 0.04 -22.16 -0.97
CA ARG A 144 -1.35 -21.66 -0.94
C ARG A 144 -1.52 -20.41 -0.06
N LEU A 145 -0.53 -20.06 0.74
CA LEU A 145 -0.57 -18.90 1.60
C LEU A 145 0.08 -17.70 0.90
N HIS A 146 -0.62 -16.59 0.89
CA HIS A 146 -0.11 -15.31 0.43
C HIS A 146 0.24 -14.43 1.63
N SER A 147 1.26 -13.58 1.47
CA SER A 147 1.76 -12.71 2.53
C SER A 147 0.70 -11.75 3.10
N ASP A 148 -0.25 -11.33 2.27
CA ASP A 148 -1.38 -10.46 2.65
C ASP A 148 -2.36 -11.11 3.63
N ASN A 149 -2.41 -12.45 3.68
CA ASN A 149 -3.23 -13.22 4.60
C ASN A 149 -2.53 -13.55 5.92
N ILE A 150 -1.26 -13.17 6.07
CA ILE A 150 -0.46 -13.48 7.26
C ILE A 150 -0.55 -12.34 8.27
N LYS A 151 -0.80 -12.72 9.53
CA LYS A 151 -0.80 -11.78 10.67
C LYS A 151 0.60 -11.61 11.24
N SER A 152 1.26 -12.73 11.55
CA SER A 152 2.58 -12.76 12.17
C SER A 152 3.32 -14.09 11.91
N VAL A 153 4.63 -14.02 11.97
CA VAL A 153 5.52 -15.18 11.91
C VAL A 153 6.39 -15.19 13.16
N GLU A 154 6.41 -16.30 13.88
CA GLU A 154 7.24 -16.51 15.06
C GLU A 154 8.31 -17.56 14.73
N VAL A 155 9.57 -17.22 14.98
CA VAL A 155 10.73 -18.09 14.79
C VAL A 155 11.29 -18.46 16.15
N ILE A 156 11.24 -19.73 16.50
CA ILE A 156 11.73 -20.28 17.77
C ILE A 156 13.01 -21.04 17.48
N THR A 157 14.15 -20.51 17.91
CA THR A 157 15.48 -21.10 17.69
C THR A 157 15.88 -22.06 18.80
N ASN A 158 15.17 -22.05 19.92
CA ASN A 158 15.37 -22.94 21.03
C ASN A 158 14.03 -23.52 21.50
N PRO A 159 13.45 -24.47 20.73
CA PRO A 159 12.17 -25.07 21.09
C PRO A 159 12.34 -25.85 22.40
N GLY A 160 11.56 -25.48 23.42
CA GLY A 160 11.54 -26.17 24.71
C GLY A 160 10.82 -27.53 24.65
N ALA A 161 10.56 -28.11 25.80
CA ALA A 161 9.93 -29.43 25.97
C ALA A 161 8.52 -29.61 25.33
N ARG A 162 7.98 -28.56 24.77
CA ARG A 162 6.69 -28.61 24.04
C ARG A 162 6.78 -29.23 22.63
N TYR A 163 7.99 -29.39 22.13
CA TYR A 163 8.26 -29.90 20.79
C TYR A 163 9.10 -31.19 20.91
N ALA A 164 9.09 -31.99 19.85
CA ALA A 164 9.90 -33.22 19.83
C ALA A 164 11.37 -32.89 20.08
N ALA A 165 12.09 -33.79 20.81
CA ALA A 165 13.48 -33.60 21.18
C ALA A 165 14.42 -33.44 19.95
N SER A 166 14.03 -33.96 18.80
CA SER A 166 14.74 -33.80 17.52
C SER A 166 14.51 -32.42 16.82
N THR A 167 13.55 -31.61 17.31
CA THR A 167 13.20 -30.33 16.68
C THR A 167 14.24 -29.28 17.05
N LYS A 168 14.99 -28.82 16.07
CA LYS A 168 16.06 -27.81 16.25
C LYS A 168 15.57 -26.39 16.17
N ALA A 169 14.50 -26.14 15.38
CA ALA A 169 13.86 -24.87 15.26
C ALA A 169 12.38 -25.03 14.87
N VAL A 170 11.57 -24.04 15.19
CA VAL A 170 10.14 -24.01 14.86
C VAL A 170 9.78 -22.66 14.24
N ILE A 171 9.00 -22.69 13.18
CA ILE A 171 8.37 -21.50 12.61
C ILE A 171 6.88 -21.64 12.80
N ARG A 172 6.25 -20.66 13.46
CA ARG A 172 4.80 -20.59 13.65
C ARG A 172 4.23 -19.45 12.82
N ILE A 173 3.35 -19.79 11.89
CA ILE A 173 2.67 -18.85 11.00
C ILE A 173 1.25 -18.67 11.52
N THR A 174 0.87 -17.44 11.80
CA THR A 174 -0.49 -17.07 12.18
C THR A 174 -1.13 -16.28 11.05
N THR A 175 -2.24 -16.76 10.52
CA THR A 175 -3.00 -16.08 9.48
C THR A 175 -3.97 -15.06 10.08
N LYS A 176 -4.40 -14.10 9.29
CA LYS A 176 -5.53 -13.23 9.65
C LYS A 176 -6.79 -14.10 9.80
N LYS A 177 -7.65 -13.80 10.78
CA LYS A 177 -8.95 -14.44 10.84
C LYS A 177 -9.75 -13.98 9.62
N ILE A 178 -10.24 -14.93 8.84
CA ILE A 178 -11.29 -14.64 7.86
C ILE A 178 -12.51 -14.30 8.68
N GLN A 179 -12.95 -13.04 8.67
CA GLN A 179 -14.27 -12.69 9.16
C GLN A 179 -15.27 -13.27 8.16
N GLY A 180 -15.91 -14.36 8.55
CA GLY A 180 -17.10 -14.88 7.88
C GLY A 180 -18.33 -14.09 8.28
#